data_c3c6e1eeca6948ff6bdd184170c504bb
#
_entry.id   c3c6e1eeca6948ff6bdd184170c504bb
#
_cell.length_a   1.000
_cell.length_b   1.000
_cell.length_c   1.000
_cell.angle_alpha   90.00
_cell.angle_beta   90.00
_cell.angle_gamma   90.00
#
_symmetry.space_group_name_H-M   'P 1'
#
loop_
_entity.id
_entity.type
_entity.pdbx_description
1 polymer ?
#
loop_
_entity_poly.entity_id
_entity_poly.type
_entity_poly.pdbx_seq_one_letter_code
_entity_poly.pdbx_strand_id
1 'polypeptide(L)'
;EDNEGKFSDGDTVGWARGEWVKALAIHYKEKPFLLLCPDAKNRRGTGSSRVEKKMPIDARLGVVEYGGAHTAYDFPVFSEDQTSTQLISSYGNNNWIYNAKNDIQGRRKQDHWGSFDIAGHPTTEIPLFLDSMWRGAGPDHRNSAKDQAPTFNGQWIGYGNESAHFAVARHSKGINIVYFDQSVRTTRSPRDIWNQQWHREYQRVPRDRSKKFPDWMR
;
A
#
# COMPACT_ATOMS: atom_id res chain seq x y z
N GLU A 1 22.71 -7.35 -7.81
CA GLU A 1 22.20 -5.94 -7.73
C GLU A 1 21.73 -5.55 -9.12
N ASP A 2 20.59 -6.11 -9.46
CA ASP A 2 20.20 -6.26 -10.87
C ASP A 2 19.71 -4.96 -11.52
N ASN A 3 19.51 -3.87 -10.76
CA ASN A 3 19.00 -2.60 -11.27
C ASN A 3 19.87 -1.38 -10.87
N GLU A 4 21.16 -1.54 -10.67
CA GLU A 4 22.06 -0.42 -10.32
C GLU A 4 21.55 0.41 -9.13
N GLY A 5 20.98 -0.25 -8.11
CA GLY A 5 20.39 0.40 -6.95
C GLY A 5 19.03 1.06 -7.19
N LYS A 6 18.42 0.87 -8.36
CA LYS A 6 17.08 1.36 -8.68
C LYS A 6 16.02 0.32 -8.32
N PHE A 7 14.81 0.78 -8.01
CA PHE A 7 13.69 -0.10 -7.64
C PHE A 7 13.04 -0.82 -8.84
N SER A 8 13.22 -0.30 -10.05
CA SER A 8 12.67 -0.89 -11.27
C SER A 8 13.45 -0.36 -12.48
N ASP A 9 13.26 -1.00 -13.64
CA ASP A 9 13.77 -0.48 -14.92
C ASP A 9 13.06 0.80 -15.39
N GLY A 10 11.92 1.12 -14.80
CA GLY A 10 11.13 2.32 -15.11
C GLY A 10 10.23 2.22 -16.33
N ASP A 11 10.14 1.06 -16.97
CA ASP A 11 9.38 0.90 -18.21
C ASP A 11 7.91 0.60 -18.00
N THR A 12 7.52 0.10 -16.84
CA THR A 12 6.14 -0.31 -16.58
C THR A 12 5.52 0.41 -15.39
N VAL A 13 4.21 0.64 -15.43
CA VAL A 13 3.39 1.05 -14.29
C VAL A 13 3.08 -0.13 -13.36
N GLY A 14 3.61 -1.29 -13.66
CA GLY A 14 3.26 -2.56 -13.03
C GLY A 14 3.61 -2.61 -11.55
N TRP A 15 4.69 -1.95 -11.14
CA TRP A 15 5.09 -1.90 -9.74
C TRP A 15 3.94 -1.42 -8.84
N ALA A 16 3.33 -0.28 -9.18
CA ALA A 16 2.16 0.25 -8.49
C ALA A 16 0.91 -0.65 -8.62
N ARG A 17 0.92 -1.62 -9.54
CA ARG A 17 -0.17 -2.57 -9.76
C ARG A 17 0.08 -3.96 -9.16
N GLY A 18 1.10 -4.11 -8.34
CA GLY A 18 1.42 -5.35 -7.62
C GLY A 18 2.55 -6.18 -8.22
N GLU A 19 3.23 -5.74 -9.28
CA GLU A 19 4.38 -6.44 -9.87
C GLU A 19 5.55 -6.58 -8.90
N TRP A 20 5.65 -5.73 -7.87
CA TRP A 20 6.61 -5.87 -6.79
C TRP A 20 6.59 -7.26 -6.15
N VAL A 21 5.44 -7.93 -6.16
CA VAL A 21 5.31 -9.30 -5.64
C VAL A 21 6.13 -10.28 -6.45
N LYS A 22 6.09 -10.16 -7.77
CA LYS A 22 6.89 -11.02 -8.67
C LYS A 22 8.37 -10.70 -8.57
N ALA A 23 8.73 -9.43 -8.55
CA ALA A 23 10.10 -8.99 -8.40
C ALA A 23 10.73 -9.52 -7.10
N LEU A 24 9.96 -9.64 -6.04
CA LEU A 24 10.43 -10.19 -4.77
C LEU A 24 10.28 -11.71 -4.63
N ALA A 25 9.60 -12.40 -5.56
CA ALA A 25 9.26 -13.82 -5.44
C ALA A 25 10.49 -14.72 -5.21
N ILE A 26 11.57 -14.44 -5.93
CA ILE A 26 12.83 -15.17 -5.77
C ILE A 26 13.42 -15.06 -4.35
N HIS A 27 13.21 -13.93 -3.68
CA HIS A 27 13.75 -13.65 -2.35
C HIS A 27 12.96 -14.35 -1.23
N TYR A 28 11.65 -14.47 -1.37
CA TYR A 28 10.84 -15.24 -0.41
C TYR A 28 10.59 -16.68 -0.85
N LYS A 29 11.31 -17.15 -1.92
CA LYS A 29 11.28 -18.53 -2.42
C LYS A 29 9.85 -19.01 -2.68
N GLU A 30 9.03 -18.15 -3.26
CA GLU A 30 7.63 -18.41 -3.61
C GLU A 30 6.77 -18.91 -2.42
N LYS A 31 7.12 -18.54 -1.19
CA LYS A 31 6.36 -18.89 -0.01
C LYS A 31 5.22 -17.88 0.22
N PRO A 32 4.01 -18.11 -0.29
CA PRO A 32 2.94 -17.10 -0.30
C PRO A 32 2.50 -16.68 1.10
N PHE A 33 2.71 -17.51 2.12
CA PHE A 33 2.37 -17.15 3.50
C PHE A 33 3.19 -15.96 4.04
N LEU A 34 4.35 -15.64 3.45
CA LEU A 34 5.13 -14.46 3.83
C LEU A 34 4.46 -13.15 3.39
N LEU A 35 3.52 -13.22 2.47
CA LEU A 35 2.71 -12.08 2.05
C LEU A 35 1.51 -11.83 2.96
N LEU A 36 1.34 -12.64 4.00
CA LEU A 36 0.17 -12.61 4.87
C LEU A 36 0.54 -12.22 6.30
N CYS A 37 -0.08 -11.17 6.78
CA CYS A 37 -0.08 -10.84 8.19
C CYS A 37 -0.81 -11.94 8.98
N PRO A 38 -0.25 -12.48 10.09
CA PRO A 38 -0.94 -13.50 10.89
C PRO A 38 -2.34 -13.08 11.35
N ASP A 39 -2.56 -11.77 11.59
CA ASP A 39 -3.85 -11.21 12.00
C ASP A 39 -4.84 -11.07 10.84
N ALA A 40 -4.37 -11.16 9.59
CA ALA A 40 -5.16 -10.92 8.38
C ALA A 40 -4.81 -11.91 7.26
N LYS A 41 -4.71 -13.18 7.59
CA LYS A 41 -4.31 -14.25 6.65
C LYS A 41 -5.47 -14.83 5.83
N ASN A 42 -6.70 -14.64 6.26
CA ASN A 42 -7.86 -15.22 5.61
C ASN A 42 -8.42 -14.26 4.55
N ARG A 43 -8.93 -14.84 3.46
CA ARG A 43 -9.71 -14.07 2.49
C ARG A 43 -11.01 -13.61 3.13
N ARG A 44 -11.53 -12.51 2.65
CA ARG A 44 -12.85 -12.03 2.99
C ARG A 44 -13.91 -13.10 2.75
N GLY A 45 -14.78 -13.46 2.63
CA GLY A 45 -15.70 -14.57 2.35
C GLY A 45 -15.61 -15.77 3.29
N THR A 46 -14.58 -15.88 4.09
CA THR A 46 -14.35 -17.01 5.01
C THR A 46 -14.64 -16.69 6.47
N GLY A 47 -15.49 -15.71 6.78
CA GLY A 47 -15.89 -15.46 8.18
C GLY A 47 -16.08 -14.01 8.59
N SER A 48 -16.04 -13.05 7.68
CA SER A 48 -16.31 -11.66 8.00
C SER A 48 -17.79 -11.36 7.83
N SER A 49 -18.46 -10.93 8.88
CA SER A 49 -19.87 -10.55 8.88
C SER A 49 -20.16 -9.15 8.27
N ARG A 50 -19.15 -8.48 7.72
CA ARG A 50 -19.33 -7.17 7.09
C ARG A 50 -19.13 -7.26 5.59
N VAL A 51 -20.17 -7.03 4.86
CA VAL A 51 -20.17 -6.92 3.39
C VAL A 51 -19.50 -5.60 3.03
N GLU A 52 -18.26 -5.66 2.64
CA GLU A 52 -17.58 -4.52 2.04
C GLU A 52 -17.79 -4.58 0.52
N LYS A 53 -17.83 -3.42 -0.08
CA LYS A 53 -18.20 -3.28 -1.49
C LYS A 53 -17.22 -4.04 -2.38
N LYS A 54 -17.69 -5.04 -3.11
CA LYS A 54 -16.97 -5.60 -4.25
C LYS A 54 -16.89 -4.52 -5.31
N MET A 55 -15.68 -4.19 -5.76
CA MET A 55 -15.58 -3.35 -6.95
C MET A 55 -15.94 -4.19 -8.18
N PRO A 56 -16.84 -3.71 -9.03
CA PRO A 56 -16.94 -4.28 -10.36
C PRO A 56 -15.66 -3.91 -11.10
N ILE A 57 -14.72 -4.82 -11.16
CA ILE A 57 -13.60 -4.72 -12.08
C ILE A 57 -14.06 -5.40 -13.36
N ASP A 58 -13.57 -4.86 -14.49
CA ASP A 58 -13.74 -5.44 -15.81
C ASP A 58 -13.83 -6.97 -15.70
N ALA A 59 -14.91 -7.54 -16.21
CA ALA A 59 -15.20 -8.98 -16.11
C ALA A 59 -14.05 -9.89 -16.56
N ARG A 60 -13.06 -9.33 -17.26
CA ARG A 60 -11.80 -9.98 -17.64
C ARG A 60 -10.81 -10.15 -16.48
N LEU A 61 -10.98 -9.45 -15.37
CA LEU A 61 -10.00 -9.38 -14.29
C LEU A 61 -10.26 -10.36 -13.14
N GLY A 62 -11.33 -11.12 -13.17
CA GLY A 62 -11.65 -12.05 -12.09
C GLY A 62 -12.17 -11.36 -10.81
N VAL A 63 -12.13 -12.09 -9.70
CA VAL A 63 -12.62 -11.59 -8.41
C VAL A 63 -11.56 -10.69 -7.77
N VAL A 64 -11.99 -9.49 -7.39
CA VAL A 64 -11.17 -8.55 -6.63
C VAL A 64 -11.85 -8.27 -5.30
N GLU A 65 -11.13 -8.54 -4.23
CA GLU A 65 -11.61 -8.30 -2.87
C GLU A 65 -10.62 -7.43 -2.10
N TYR A 66 -11.12 -6.40 -1.42
CA TYR A 66 -10.31 -5.60 -0.50
C TYR A 66 -10.13 -6.32 0.82
N GLY A 67 -8.97 -6.14 1.42
CA GLY A 67 -8.69 -6.61 2.78
C GLY A 67 -9.31 -5.70 3.85
N GLY A 68 -9.03 -6.04 5.09
CA GLY A 68 -9.43 -5.28 6.26
C GLY A 68 -8.53 -5.58 7.45
N ALA A 69 -8.98 -5.29 8.66
CA ALA A 69 -8.20 -5.57 9.88
C ALA A 69 -7.82 -7.04 9.99
N HIS A 70 -8.75 -7.94 9.67
CA HIS A 70 -8.58 -9.38 9.88
C HIS A 70 -8.67 -10.19 8.58
N THR A 71 -8.67 -9.52 7.43
CA THR A 71 -8.79 -10.18 6.13
C THR A 71 -7.71 -9.69 5.16
N ALA A 72 -7.17 -10.62 4.38
CA ALA A 72 -6.30 -10.33 3.26
C ALA A 72 -7.13 -9.83 2.06
N TYR A 73 -6.52 -9.03 1.23
CA TYR A 73 -7.08 -8.70 -0.09
C TYR A 73 -6.77 -9.83 -1.08
N ASP A 74 -7.55 -9.88 -2.15
CA ASP A 74 -7.44 -10.85 -3.23
C ASP A 74 -7.50 -10.12 -4.57
N PHE A 75 -6.47 -10.24 -5.40
CA PHE A 75 -6.34 -9.49 -6.63
C PHE A 75 -5.58 -10.28 -7.70
N PRO A 76 -6.05 -10.30 -8.96
CA PRO A 76 -5.29 -10.90 -10.06
C PRO A 76 -4.11 -10.00 -10.46
N VAL A 77 -2.92 -10.57 -10.49
CA VAL A 77 -1.72 -9.94 -11.06
C VAL A 77 -1.48 -10.52 -12.44
N PHE A 78 -1.44 -9.66 -13.43
CA PHE A 78 -1.20 -10.06 -14.82
C PHE A 78 0.29 -10.17 -15.11
N SER A 79 0.66 -11.17 -15.87
CA SER A 79 1.98 -11.30 -16.48
C SER A 79 1.98 -10.63 -17.86
N GLU A 80 3.15 -10.41 -18.43
CA GLU A 80 3.31 -9.90 -19.80
C GLU A 80 2.64 -10.81 -20.84
N ASP A 81 2.63 -12.12 -20.61
CA ASP A 81 1.93 -13.13 -21.42
C ASP A 81 0.41 -13.15 -21.22
N GLN A 82 -0.15 -12.18 -20.52
CA GLN A 82 -1.57 -12.06 -20.16
C GLN A 82 -2.11 -13.20 -19.26
N THR A 83 -1.25 -14.05 -18.73
CA THR A 83 -1.68 -14.98 -17.68
C THR A 83 -1.91 -14.23 -16.38
N SER A 84 -2.92 -14.61 -15.62
CA SER A 84 -3.19 -14.01 -14.31
C SER A 84 -2.86 -14.99 -13.21
N THR A 85 -2.17 -14.47 -12.18
CA THR A 85 -1.96 -15.18 -10.92
C THR A 85 -2.73 -14.45 -9.83
N GLN A 86 -3.49 -15.19 -9.04
CA GLN A 86 -4.22 -14.61 -7.93
C GLN A 86 -3.24 -14.24 -6.80
N LEU A 87 -3.20 -12.95 -6.44
CA LEU A 87 -2.42 -12.45 -5.33
C LEU A 87 -3.31 -12.30 -4.10
N ILE A 88 -3.01 -13.06 -3.07
CA ILE A 88 -3.63 -12.91 -1.75
C ILE A 88 -2.56 -12.35 -0.82
N SER A 89 -2.78 -11.15 -0.29
CA SER A 89 -1.83 -10.52 0.60
C SER A 89 -2.50 -9.59 1.61
N SER A 90 -1.77 -9.27 2.66
CA SER A 90 -2.16 -8.31 3.70
C SER A 90 -1.24 -7.09 3.72
N TYR A 91 -0.27 -7.05 2.83
CA TYR A 91 0.73 -5.99 2.74
C TYR A 91 0.61 -5.26 1.42
N GLY A 92 0.90 -3.97 1.43
CA GLY A 92 0.95 -3.15 0.24
C GLY A 92 2.23 -2.33 0.19
N ASN A 93 2.65 -1.97 -1.00
CA ASN A 93 3.81 -1.11 -1.18
C ASN A 93 3.43 0.36 -1.25
N ASN A 94 4.40 1.21 -0.95
CA ASN A 94 4.34 2.62 -1.26
C ASN A 94 4.54 2.80 -2.78
N ASN A 95 3.50 3.22 -3.51
CA ASN A 95 3.54 3.37 -4.96
C ASN A 95 4.46 4.51 -5.45
N TRP A 96 5.04 5.28 -4.56
CA TRP A 96 6.08 6.25 -4.87
C TRP A 96 7.49 5.62 -4.93
N ILE A 97 7.62 4.36 -4.51
CA ILE A 97 8.85 3.57 -4.61
C ILE A 97 8.93 2.98 -6.02
N TYR A 98 9.35 3.80 -6.97
CA TYR A 98 9.38 3.42 -8.37
C TYR A 98 10.34 4.33 -9.15
N ASN A 99 11.13 3.75 -10.05
CA ASN A 99 12.00 4.51 -10.93
C ASN A 99 11.23 5.00 -12.18
N ALA A 100 10.37 5.99 -12.01
CA ALA A 100 9.53 6.49 -13.08
C ALA A 100 10.36 7.20 -14.17
N LYS A 101 10.19 6.81 -15.42
CA LYS A 101 10.77 7.51 -16.59
C LYS A 101 9.94 8.75 -16.97
N ASN A 102 8.65 8.70 -16.72
CA ASN A 102 7.68 9.75 -17.04
C ASN A 102 6.70 9.96 -15.89
N ASP A 103 5.86 10.98 -15.98
CA ASP A 103 4.72 11.14 -15.07
C ASP A 103 3.75 9.99 -15.25
N ILE A 104 3.27 9.43 -14.13
CA ILE A 104 2.45 8.22 -14.13
C ILE A 104 1.22 8.43 -13.27
N GLN A 105 0.04 8.24 -13.84
CA GLN A 105 -1.24 8.25 -13.12
C GLN A 105 -1.42 9.50 -12.23
N GLY A 106 -1.06 10.67 -12.76
CA GLY A 106 -1.12 11.95 -12.05
C GLY A 106 0.00 12.18 -11.02
N ARG A 107 0.95 11.26 -10.92
CA ARG A 107 2.14 11.41 -10.08
C ARG A 107 3.29 11.93 -10.91
N ARG A 108 3.93 13.00 -10.44
CA ARG A 108 5.10 13.59 -11.14
C ARG A 108 6.32 12.69 -10.96
N LYS A 109 7.06 12.48 -12.05
CA LYS A 109 8.29 11.68 -12.07
C LYS A 109 9.26 12.06 -10.95
N GLN A 110 9.50 13.33 -10.75
CA GLN A 110 10.48 13.85 -9.78
C GLN A 110 10.10 13.58 -8.33
N ASP A 111 8.85 13.27 -8.04
CA ASP A 111 8.39 13.01 -6.69
C ASP A 111 8.68 11.57 -6.24
N HIS A 112 8.98 10.67 -7.19
CA HIS A 112 9.24 9.26 -6.87
C HIS A 112 10.60 9.05 -6.21
N TRP A 113 10.66 8.02 -5.39
CA TRP A 113 11.89 7.45 -4.84
C TRP A 113 12.46 6.45 -5.85
N GLY A 114 13.19 6.93 -6.85
CA GLY A 114 13.65 6.08 -7.96
C GLY A 114 14.75 5.08 -7.60
N SER A 115 15.46 5.32 -6.50
CA SER A 115 16.58 4.50 -6.04
C SER A 115 16.77 4.68 -4.53
N PHE A 116 17.73 3.95 -3.95
CA PHE A 116 18.16 4.14 -2.56
C PHE A 116 18.95 5.43 -2.33
N ASP A 117 19.32 6.16 -3.37
CA ASP A 117 19.87 7.50 -3.24
C ASP A 117 18.74 8.50 -2.95
N ILE A 118 18.61 8.82 -1.68
CA ILE A 118 17.56 9.70 -1.14
C ILE A 118 18.15 10.90 -0.42
N ALA A 119 19.25 11.42 -0.94
CA ALA A 119 19.98 12.54 -0.33
C ALA A 119 19.04 13.61 0.26
N GLY A 120 19.28 13.96 1.52
CA GLY A 120 18.55 14.99 2.24
C GLY A 120 17.22 14.55 2.90
N HIS A 121 16.82 13.27 2.78
CA HIS A 121 15.62 12.75 3.43
C HIS A 121 15.95 11.66 4.48
N PRO A 122 15.27 11.66 5.64
CA PRO A 122 15.49 10.64 6.65
C PRO A 122 14.92 9.28 6.21
N THR A 123 15.80 8.30 6.00
CA THR A 123 15.43 6.93 5.61
C THR A 123 14.46 6.27 6.60
N THR A 124 14.52 6.71 7.85
CA THR A 124 13.66 6.22 8.94
C THR A 124 12.19 6.63 8.82
N GLU A 125 11.84 7.49 7.87
CA GLU A 125 10.49 8.06 7.75
C GLU A 125 9.82 7.74 6.41
N ILE A 126 10.56 7.11 5.49
CA ILE A 126 10.07 6.74 4.16
C ILE A 126 9.56 5.29 4.21
N PRO A 127 8.25 5.06 4.13
CA PRO A 127 7.71 3.71 4.16
C PRO A 127 7.98 2.99 2.84
N LEU A 128 8.36 1.72 2.90
CA LEU A 128 8.46 0.80 1.76
C LEU A 128 7.19 -0.06 1.64
N PHE A 129 6.93 -0.84 2.69
CA PHE A 129 5.79 -1.75 2.77
C PHE A 129 5.06 -1.55 4.08
N LEU A 130 3.73 -1.73 4.04
CA LEU A 130 2.88 -1.55 5.20
C LEU A 130 1.78 -2.62 5.24
N ASP A 131 1.23 -2.83 6.42
CA ASP A 131 -0.11 -3.43 6.52
C ASP A 131 -1.09 -2.67 5.64
N SER A 132 -1.84 -3.40 4.83
CA SER A 132 -2.71 -2.80 3.83
C SER A 132 -3.97 -3.61 3.59
N MET A 133 -5.02 -2.93 3.17
CA MET A 133 -6.21 -3.55 2.60
C MET A 133 -6.10 -3.74 1.08
N TRP A 134 -5.01 -3.28 0.46
CA TRP A 134 -4.77 -3.31 -0.98
C TRP A 134 -3.29 -3.47 -1.32
N ARG A 135 -2.99 -3.86 -2.56
CA ARG A 135 -1.63 -4.14 -3.05
C ARG A 135 -0.64 -2.99 -2.95
N GLY A 136 -1.12 -1.78 -2.73
CA GLY A 136 -0.31 -0.59 -2.58
C GLY A 136 -1.13 0.67 -2.77
N ALA A 137 -0.51 1.79 -2.47
CA ALA A 137 -1.08 3.12 -2.66
C ALA A 137 0.02 4.19 -2.72
N GLY A 138 -0.29 5.32 -3.31
CA GLY A 138 0.58 6.49 -3.37
C GLY A 138 -0.06 7.72 -2.74
N PRO A 139 -0.16 7.79 -1.40
CA PRO A 139 -0.70 8.98 -0.74
C PRO A 139 -0.03 10.26 -1.22
N ASP A 140 -0.84 11.28 -1.48
CA ASP A 140 -0.36 12.57 -1.95
C ASP A 140 -1.05 13.70 -1.18
N HIS A 141 -0.25 14.58 -0.58
CA HIS A 141 -0.74 15.73 0.18
C HIS A 141 -1.52 16.74 -0.67
N ARG A 142 -1.33 16.71 -1.99
CA ARG A 142 -2.05 17.57 -2.95
C ARG A 142 -3.45 17.07 -3.28
N ASN A 143 -3.75 15.82 -2.93
CA ASN A 143 -5.07 15.25 -3.15
C ASN A 143 -6.11 15.85 -2.20
N SER A 144 -7.27 16.25 -2.70
CA SER A 144 -8.34 16.85 -1.90
C SER A 144 -8.90 15.92 -0.81
N ALA A 145 -8.81 14.62 -1.02
CA ALA A 145 -9.27 13.60 -0.06
C ALA A 145 -8.16 13.06 0.86
N LYS A 146 -6.97 13.67 0.83
CA LYS A 146 -5.75 13.20 1.50
C LYS A 146 -5.88 12.86 2.98
N ASP A 147 -6.74 13.56 3.66
CA ASP A 147 -6.90 13.51 5.11
C ASP A 147 -8.26 12.96 5.57
N GLN A 148 -9.03 12.40 4.65
CA GLN A 148 -10.31 11.76 4.98
C GLN A 148 -10.07 10.34 5.47
N ALA A 149 -10.47 10.09 6.71
CA ALA A 149 -10.49 8.74 7.25
C ALA A 149 -11.68 7.94 6.69
N PRO A 150 -11.52 6.63 6.44
CA PRO A 150 -12.65 5.78 6.14
C PRO A 150 -13.57 5.68 7.36
N THR A 151 -14.87 5.47 7.13
CA THR A 151 -15.87 5.38 8.20
C THR A 151 -15.69 4.13 9.05
N PHE A 152 -15.14 3.07 8.49
CA PHE A 152 -14.78 1.85 9.21
C PHE A 152 -13.50 1.22 8.65
N ASN A 153 -12.89 0.37 9.44
CA ASN A 153 -11.66 -0.32 9.14
C ASN A 153 -11.77 -1.20 7.88
N GLY A 154 -10.90 -0.95 6.91
CA GLY A 154 -10.90 -1.68 5.64
C GLY A 154 -11.95 -1.22 4.61
N GLN A 155 -12.58 -0.06 4.80
CA GLN A 155 -13.49 0.49 3.82
C GLN A 155 -12.74 1.08 2.62
N TRP A 156 -13.15 0.67 1.41
CA TRP A 156 -12.71 1.32 0.20
C TRP A 156 -13.47 2.62 -0.03
N ILE A 157 -12.77 3.72 -0.20
CA ILE A 157 -13.35 5.06 -0.42
C ILE A 157 -12.86 5.72 -1.73
N GLY A 158 -12.34 4.92 -2.65
CA GLY A 158 -11.91 5.36 -3.97
C GLY A 158 -10.42 5.70 -4.06
N TYR A 159 -9.97 5.93 -5.28
CA TYR A 159 -8.56 6.24 -5.57
C TYR A 159 -8.11 7.62 -5.07
N GLY A 160 -9.05 8.54 -4.87
CA GLY A 160 -8.74 9.89 -4.40
C GLY A 160 -8.23 9.94 -2.96
N ASN A 161 -8.40 8.87 -2.18
CA ASN A 161 -7.90 8.77 -0.81
C ASN A 161 -7.04 7.52 -0.64
N GLU A 162 -5.90 7.51 -1.29
CA GLU A 162 -5.00 6.36 -1.26
C GLU A 162 -4.42 6.08 0.13
N SER A 163 -4.34 7.07 1.01
CA SER A 163 -3.96 6.85 2.42
C SER A 163 -4.87 5.85 3.13
N ALA A 164 -6.15 5.80 2.76
CA ALA A 164 -7.11 4.87 3.36
C ALA A 164 -6.78 3.40 3.09
N HIS A 165 -6.00 3.09 2.05
CA HIS A 165 -5.57 1.71 1.76
C HIS A 165 -4.72 1.11 2.88
N PHE A 166 -4.03 1.97 3.63
CA PHE A 166 -3.20 1.59 4.78
C PHE A 166 -3.90 1.85 6.13
N ALA A 167 -5.08 2.43 6.11
CA ALA A 167 -5.84 2.73 7.32
C ALA A 167 -6.54 1.46 7.84
N VAL A 168 -5.76 0.51 8.35
CA VAL A 168 -6.24 -0.74 8.95
C VAL A 168 -5.71 -0.86 10.38
N ALA A 169 -6.56 -1.21 11.34
CA ALA A 169 -6.14 -1.42 12.72
C ALA A 169 -5.83 -2.89 12.95
N ARG A 170 -4.54 -3.23 12.89
CA ARG A 170 -3.97 -4.53 13.23
C ARG A 170 -3.09 -4.38 14.48
N HIS A 171 -2.44 -5.41 14.93
CA HIS A 171 -1.37 -5.35 15.93
C HIS A 171 -1.69 -4.43 17.13
N SER A 172 -2.81 -4.68 17.79
CA SER A 172 -3.29 -3.84 18.90
C SER A 172 -3.57 -2.37 18.50
N LYS A 173 -4.20 -2.19 17.36
CA LYS A 173 -4.57 -0.91 16.73
C LYS A 173 -3.44 -0.21 15.96
N GLY A 174 -2.26 -0.80 15.84
CA GLY A 174 -1.17 -0.25 15.04
C GLY A 174 -1.14 -0.79 13.60
N ILE A 175 -0.17 -0.32 12.86
CA ILE A 175 0.19 -0.75 11.51
C ILE A 175 1.68 -1.05 11.53
N ASN A 176 2.10 -2.21 11.03
CA ASN A 176 3.50 -2.49 10.81
C ASN A 176 3.96 -1.84 9.52
N ILE A 177 5.10 -1.18 9.58
CA ILE A 177 5.73 -0.47 8.46
C ILE A 177 7.19 -0.89 8.37
N VAL A 178 7.59 -1.30 7.18
CA VAL A 178 9.01 -1.45 6.78
C VAL A 178 9.46 -0.14 6.17
N TYR A 179 10.57 0.40 6.62
CA TYR A 179 11.13 1.66 6.15
C TYR A 179 12.37 1.47 5.26
N PHE A 180 12.81 2.56 4.63
CA PHE A 180 14.01 2.55 3.78
C PHE A 180 15.30 2.15 4.49
N ASP A 181 15.40 2.43 5.78
CA ASP A 181 16.51 1.99 6.63
C ASP A 181 16.42 0.50 7.00
N GLN A 182 15.47 -0.23 6.40
CA GLN A 182 15.17 -1.64 6.65
C GLN A 182 14.63 -1.92 8.07
N SER A 183 14.38 -0.90 8.87
CA SER A 183 13.71 -1.09 10.15
C SER A 183 12.23 -1.44 9.97
N VAL A 184 11.72 -2.24 10.89
CA VAL A 184 10.28 -2.52 11.00
C VAL A 184 9.76 -1.91 12.28
N ARG A 185 8.72 -1.11 12.19
CA ARG A 185 8.13 -0.46 13.36
C ARG A 185 6.61 -0.54 13.31
N THR A 186 5.99 -0.75 14.47
CA THR A 186 4.55 -0.66 14.62
C THR A 186 4.16 0.76 15.00
N THR A 187 3.23 1.34 14.28
CA THR A 187 2.66 2.65 14.63
C THR A 187 1.81 2.54 15.91
N ARG A 188 1.57 3.67 16.57
CA ARG A 188 0.69 3.70 17.74
C ARG A 188 -0.79 3.75 17.37
N SER A 189 -1.08 4.14 16.14
CA SER A 189 -2.44 4.31 15.64
C SER A 189 -2.44 4.25 14.11
N PRO A 190 -3.53 3.79 13.46
CA PRO A 190 -3.70 3.89 12.02
C PRO A 190 -3.59 5.32 11.47
N ARG A 191 -3.76 6.33 12.33
CA ARG A 191 -3.60 7.75 11.95
C ARG A 191 -2.17 8.14 11.61
N ASP A 192 -1.19 7.37 12.05
CA ASP A 192 0.22 7.70 11.82
C ASP A 192 0.64 7.55 10.36
N ILE A 193 -0.22 6.96 9.51
CA ILE A 193 -0.01 6.91 8.05
C ILE A 193 0.10 8.31 7.43
N TRP A 194 -0.60 9.32 7.98
CA TRP A 194 -0.51 10.70 7.48
C TRP A 194 0.78 11.42 7.88
N ASN A 195 1.56 10.86 8.78
CA ASN A 195 2.84 11.42 9.24
C ASN A 195 4.05 10.83 8.49
N GLN A 196 3.86 9.88 7.57
CA GLN A 196 4.93 9.27 6.82
C GLN A 196 5.42 10.17 5.69
N GLN A 197 6.68 10.03 5.29
CA GLN A 197 7.24 10.70 4.12
C GLN A 197 6.98 9.86 2.86
N TRP A 198 5.80 10.02 2.25
CA TRP A 198 5.36 9.17 1.15
C TRP A 198 6.16 9.35 -0.13
N HIS A 199 6.46 10.59 -0.52
CA HIS A 199 7.24 10.94 -1.70
C HIS A 199 8.16 12.13 -1.43
N ARG A 200 9.08 12.45 -2.34
CA ARG A 200 10.13 13.47 -2.15
C ARG A 200 9.58 14.81 -1.67
N GLU A 201 8.54 15.30 -2.31
CA GLU A 201 7.90 16.58 -2.04
C GLU A 201 6.70 16.47 -1.09
N TYR A 202 6.56 15.34 -0.36
CA TYR A 202 5.41 15.14 0.50
C TYR A 202 5.42 16.11 1.67
N GLN A 203 4.35 16.89 1.78
CA GLN A 203 4.11 17.72 2.94
C GLN A 203 3.22 16.96 3.91
N ARG A 204 3.74 16.63 5.06
CA ARG A 204 2.99 15.94 6.11
C ARG A 204 1.76 16.76 6.45
N VAL A 205 0.63 16.11 6.44
CA VAL A 205 -0.63 16.76 6.81
C VAL A 205 -0.60 16.99 8.33
N PRO A 206 -0.60 18.25 8.79
CA PRO A 206 -0.64 18.53 10.22
C PRO A 206 -1.84 17.80 10.84
N ARG A 207 -1.66 17.23 12.01
CA ARG A 207 -2.79 16.66 12.78
C ARG A 207 -3.81 17.76 13.01
N ASP A 208 -4.83 17.79 12.17
CA ASP A 208 -6.00 18.63 12.45
C ASP A 208 -6.74 18.04 13.66
N ARG A 209 -6.53 18.64 14.81
CA ARG A 209 -7.16 18.20 16.07
C ARG A 209 -8.68 18.39 16.07
N SER A 210 -9.20 19.19 15.14
CA SER A 210 -10.65 19.40 14.99
C SER A 210 -11.33 18.23 14.26
N LYS A 211 -10.59 17.44 13.49
CA LYS A 211 -11.13 16.30 12.76
C LYS A 211 -11.45 15.14 13.70
N LYS A 212 -12.70 14.75 13.70
CA LYS A 212 -13.16 13.56 14.40
C LYS A 212 -12.77 12.31 13.61
N PHE A 213 -11.79 11.58 14.09
CA PHE A 213 -11.49 10.26 13.57
C PHE A 213 -12.47 9.22 14.13
N PRO A 214 -12.81 8.18 13.34
CA PRO A 214 -13.63 7.08 13.83
C PRO A 214 -13.00 6.40 15.06
N ASP A 215 -13.84 5.82 15.93
CA ASP A 215 -13.37 5.21 17.18
C ASP A 215 -12.38 4.05 16.95
N TRP A 216 -12.50 3.32 15.84
CA TRP A 216 -11.60 2.25 15.50
C TRP A 216 -10.15 2.72 15.21
N MET A 217 -9.95 4.00 14.93
CA MET A 217 -8.63 4.62 14.72
C MET A 217 -8.02 5.25 15.99
N ARG A 218 -8.70 5.16 17.13
CA ARG A 218 -8.25 5.78 18.40
C ARG A 218 -7.43 4.81 19.24
#